data_0c4622b515d98b8500124da7ede3ac9a
#
_entry.id   0c4622b515d98b8500124da7ede3ac9a
#
_cell.length_a   1.000
_cell.length_b   1.000
_cell.length_c   1.000
_cell.angle_alpha   90.00
_cell.angle_beta   90.00
_cell.angle_gamma   90.00
#
_symmetry.space_group_name_H-M   'P 1'
#
loop_
_entity.id
_entity.type
_entity.pdbx_description
1 polymer ?
#
loop_
_entity_poly.entity_id
_entity_poly.type
_entity_poly.pdbx_seq_one_letter_code
_entity_poly.pdbx_strand_id
1 'polypeptide(L)'
;MNATARVVTFGEMLLRLSPPADERLLESSALHTFFGGAEANVAVALSHLGVRADYVTRLPENPLGHAALEVLQREGVGTEWILRGGARMGLYFVEPGTDARAMRVVYDRAGSAFAGIDPQEIDWTRVLAGAGWFHSTGITPALGDGPLQALAAAISRAHTGGVPVSLDLNYREALWRGRDPRPLIEPLAREADVLIGNREAVGAMLGVEASAEALANRFGCRAVAITEREILGPREHAWSAVLYDASTRVLMHSRRHVVQVVDRVGGGDSFAAGLIAALLGEQASAAALEFAVAAGALKLAVPGDFGRATTADVQRLVRECT
;
A
#
# COMPACT_ATOMS: atom_id res chain seq x y z
N MET A 1 2.18 19.68 12.51
CA MET A 1 1.43 18.43 12.32
C MET A 1 0.43 18.30 13.47
N ASN A 2 -0.85 18.16 13.15
CA ASN A 2 -1.87 17.88 14.18
C ASN A 2 -1.54 16.52 14.80
N ALA A 3 -0.97 16.50 15.99
CA ALA A 3 -0.38 15.34 16.66
C ALA A 3 -1.41 14.25 17.09
N THR A 4 -2.65 14.36 16.66
CA THR A 4 -3.75 13.50 17.08
C THR A 4 -4.47 12.77 15.95
N ALA A 5 -4.23 13.10 14.69
CA ALA A 5 -4.92 12.47 13.58
C ALA A 5 -4.35 11.05 13.33
N ARG A 6 -5.23 10.06 13.35
CA ARG A 6 -4.93 8.63 13.22
C ARG A 6 -5.33 8.14 11.82
N VAL A 7 -4.46 7.39 11.18
CA VAL A 7 -4.78 6.69 9.92
C VAL A 7 -5.23 5.27 10.23
N VAL A 8 -6.29 4.82 9.60
CA VAL A 8 -6.75 3.42 9.65
C VAL A 8 -6.48 2.77 8.31
N THR A 9 -5.80 1.62 8.32
CA THR A 9 -5.55 0.83 7.11
C THR A 9 -6.25 -0.53 7.21
N PHE A 10 -6.79 -1.06 6.09
CA PHE A 10 -7.51 -2.32 6.06
C PHE A 10 -7.06 -3.20 4.89
N GLY A 11 -6.56 -4.40 5.19
CA GLY A 11 -6.10 -5.35 4.19
C GLY A 11 -5.47 -6.61 4.77
N GLU A 12 -4.91 -7.47 3.91
CA GLU A 12 -4.31 -8.73 4.30
C GLU A 12 -2.83 -8.61 4.64
N MET A 13 -2.43 -9.18 5.77
CA MET A 13 -1.04 -9.42 6.12
C MET A 13 -0.60 -10.81 5.72
N LEU A 14 0.55 -10.92 5.09
CA LEU A 14 1.14 -12.12 4.54
C LEU A 14 2.52 -12.41 5.17
N LEU A 15 2.91 -13.68 5.16
CA LEU A 15 4.29 -14.07 5.37
C LEU A 15 4.97 -14.27 4.01
N ARG A 16 6.01 -13.47 3.76
CA ARG A 16 6.90 -13.59 2.61
C ARG A 16 8.03 -14.57 2.88
N LEU A 17 8.31 -15.41 1.90
CA LEU A 17 9.44 -16.32 1.88
C LEU A 17 10.30 -15.99 0.64
N SER A 18 11.59 -15.75 0.84
CA SER A 18 12.52 -15.43 -0.24
C SER A 18 13.81 -16.20 -0.07
N PRO A 19 14.38 -16.79 -1.12
CA PRO A 19 15.73 -17.34 -1.05
C PRO A 19 16.74 -16.21 -0.80
N PRO A 20 17.97 -16.52 -0.37
CA PRO A 20 19.06 -15.57 -0.42
C PRO A 20 19.23 -14.95 -1.81
N ALA A 21 19.88 -13.78 -1.88
CA ALA A 21 20.15 -13.13 -3.16
C ALA A 21 20.88 -14.09 -4.10
N ASP A 22 20.50 -14.07 -5.37
CA ASP A 22 21.05 -14.85 -6.47
C ASP A 22 20.69 -16.36 -6.49
N GLU A 23 20.02 -16.89 -5.43
CA GLU A 23 19.51 -18.25 -5.42
C GLU A 23 18.09 -18.35 -6.00
N ARG A 24 17.74 -19.55 -6.50
CA ARG A 24 16.37 -19.84 -6.95
C ARG A 24 15.52 -20.39 -5.80
N LEU A 25 14.25 -20.08 -5.86
CA LEU A 25 13.30 -20.43 -4.80
C LEU A 25 13.31 -21.92 -4.41
N LEU A 26 13.34 -22.82 -5.39
CA LEU A 26 13.26 -24.26 -5.14
C LEU A 26 14.63 -24.96 -5.11
N GLU A 27 15.70 -24.24 -5.34
CA GLU A 27 17.08 -24.74 -5.30
C GLU A 27 17.79 -24.34 -4.00
N SER A 28 17.24 -23.35 -3.29
CA SER A 28 17.79 -22.89 -2.01
C SER A 28 17.41 -23.81 -0.84
N SER A 29 18.36 -24.08 0.02
CA SER A 29 18.14 -24.80 1.29
C SER A 29 17.62 -23.92 2.42
N ALA A 30 17.58 -22.59 2.24
CA ALA A 30 17.15 -21.62 3.23
C ALA A 30 16.23 -20.56 2.62
N LEU A 31 15.27 -20.09 3.39
CA LEU A 31 14.38 -18.98 3.02
C LEU A 31 14.40 -17.93 4.11
N HIS A 32 14.65 -16.68 3.71
CA HIS A 32 14.42 -15.52 4.57
C HIS A 32 12.93 -15.29 4.72
N THR A 33 12.50 -14.95 5.92
CA THR A 33 11.10 -14.63 6.24
C THR A 33 10.92 -13.14 6.46
N PHE A 34 9.89 -12.57 5.85
CA PHE A 34 9.45 -11.20 6.07
C PHE A 34 7.94 -11.20 6.25
N PHE A 35 7.44 -10.33 7.09
CA PHE A 35 6.02 -10.02 7.10
C PHE A 35 5.76 -8.81 6.20
N GLY A 36 4.62 -8.82 5.50
CA GLY A 36 4.21 -7.73 4.63
C GLY A 36 2.74 -7.86 4.22
N GLY A 37 2.31 -6.91 3.45
CA GLY A 37 0.96 -6.72 2.95
C GLY A 37 0.81 -5.25 2.64
N ALA A 38 0.16 -4.89 1.53
CA ALA A 38 0.17 -3.51 1.06
C ALA A 38 -0.24 -2.52 2.17
N GLU A 39 -1.35 -2.77 2.82
CA GLU A 39 -1.91 -1.90 3.86
C GLU A 39 -1.13 -1.99 5.18
N ALA A 40 -0.54 -3.16 5.49
CA ALA A 40 0.39 -3.31 6.61
C ALA A 40 1.69 -2.52 6.37
N ASN A 41 2.22 -2.56 5.13
CA ASN A 41 3.39 -1.78 4.73
C ASN A 41 3.13 -0.27 4.86
N VAL A 42 1.94 0.19 4.45
CA VAL A 42 1.50 1.58 4.64
C VAL A 42 1.42 1.95 6.12
N ALA A 43 0.80 1.10 6.96
CA ALA A 43 0.70 1.36 8.41
C ALA A 43 2.06 1.46 9.08
N VAL A 44 2.99 0.55 8.76
CA VAL A 44 4.35 0.57 9.29
C VAL A 44 5.10 1.83 8.82
N ALA A 45 5.04 2.16 7.53
CA ALA A 45 5.70 3.35 7.01
C ALA A 45 5.14 4.63 7.65
N LEU A 46 3.83 4.74 7.84
CA LEU A 46 3.19 5.86 8.56
C LEU A 46 3.71 5.98 9.99
N SER A 47 3.80 4.87 10.71
CA SER A 47 4.33 4.85 12.08
C SER A 47 5.76 5.40 12.14
N HIS A 48 6.64 4.98 11.24
CA HIS A 48 8.02 5.49 11.15
C HIS A 48 8.10 6.96 10.69
N LEU A 49 7.11 7.43 9.92
CA LEU A 49 6.96 8.86 9.58
C LEU A 49 6.37 9.69 10.73
N GLY A 50 6.10 9.08 11.89
CA GLY A 50 5.56 9.77 13.08
C GLY A 50 4.04 10.00 13.03
N VAL A 51 3.32 9.30 12.16
CA VAL A 51 1.85 9.32 12.07
C VAL A 51 1.30 8.07 12.76
N ARG A 52 0.38 8.25 13.69
CA ARG A 52 -0.32 7.11 14.31
C ARG A 52 -1.10 6.34 13.26
N ALA A 53 -0.85 5.04 13.15
CA ALA A 53 -1.54 4.16 12.23
C ALA A 53 -2.10 2.94 12.97
N ASP A 54 -3.37 2.63 12.75
CA ASP A 54 -4.02 1.42 13.23
C ASP A 54 -4.31 0.51 12.03
N TYR A 55 -4.05 -0.77 12.19
CA TYR A 55 -4.25 -1.75 11.14
C TYR A 55 -5.42 -2.68 11.46
N VAL A 56 -6.33 -2.80 10.50
CA VAL A 56 -7.47 -3.72 10.56
C VAL A 56 -7.21 -4.90 9.62
N THR A 57 -7.20 -6.08 10.19
CA THR A 57 -6.98 -7.34 9.46
C THR A 57 -7.53 -8.52 10.24
N ARG A 58 -7.42 -9.72 9.69
CA ARG A 58 -7.67 -10.96 10.44
C ARG A 58 -6.45 -11.86 10.38
N LEU A 59 -5.93 -12.28 11.56
CA LEU A 59 -4.78 -13.16 11.70
C LEU A 59 -5.19 -14.50 12.34
N PRO A 60 -4.61 -15.62 11.91
CA PRO A 60 -4.91 -16.93 12.51
C PRO A 60 -4.41 -17.00 13.97
N GLU A 61 -5.07 -17.83 14.77
CA GLU A 61 -4.68 -18.13 16.16
C GLU A 61 -3.63 -19.24 16.21
N ASN A 62 -2.48 -18.99 15.60
CA ASN A 62 -1.34 -19.90 15.56
C ASN A 62 -0.02 -19.13 15.69
N PRO A 63 1.14 -19.80 15.81
CA PRO A 63 2.43 -19.12 15.98
C PRO A 63 2.75 -18.08 14.92
N LEU A 64 2.35 -18.27 13.64
CA LEU A 64 2.59 -17.29 12.58
C LEU A 64 1.76 -16.02 12.77
N GLY A 65 0.48 -16.17 13.15
CA GLY A 65 -0.38 -15.02 13.43
C GLY A 65 0.02 -14.28 14.71
N HIS A 66 0.60 -14.97 15.71
CA HIS A 66 1.17 -14.31 16.88
C HIS A 66 2.43 -13.53 16.51
N ALA A 67 3.35 -14.13 15.77
CA ALA A 67 4.57 -13.45 15.30
C ALA A 67 4.26 -12.22 14.44
N ALA A 68 3.23 -12.31 13.57
CA ALA A 68 2.76 -11.18 12.78
C ALA A 68 2.28 -10.01 13.65
N LEU A 69 1.47 -10.31 14.69
CA LEU A 69 0.99 -9.33 15.65
C LEU A 69 2.15 -8.64 16.39
N GLU A 70 3.09 -9.43 16.90
CA GLU A 70 4.27 -8.90 17.60
C GLU A 70 5.15 -8.02 16.70
N VAL A 71 5.29 -8.38 15.42
CA VAL A 71 6.03 -7.56 14.46
C VAL A 71 5.35 -6.21 14.28
N LEU A 72 4.04 -6.16 14.06
CA LEU A 72 3.29 -4.91 13.92
C LEU A 72 3.42 -4.03 15.16
N GLN A 73 3.32 -4.62 16.36
CA GLN A 73 3.49 -3.89 17.62
C GLN A 73 4.90 -3.30 17.77
N ARG A 74 5.95 -4.06 17.40
CA ARG A 74 7.34 -3.57 17.40
C ARG A 74 7.58 -2.44 16.42
N GLU A 75 6.87 -2.46 15.29
CA GLU A 75 6.90 -1.37 14.29
C GLU A 75 6.03 -0.16 14.70
N GLY A 76 5.38 -0.20 15.86
CA GLY A 76 4.60 0.91 16.40
C GLY A 76 3.19 1.04 15.79
N VAL A 77 2.69 0.02 15.11
CA VAL A 77 1.35 -0.02 14.54
C VAL A 77 0.32 -0.37 15.60
N GLY A 78 -0.80 0.35 15.65
CA GLY A 78 -1.94 0.02 16.51
C GLY A 78 -2.62 -1.28 16.05
N THR A 79 -2.80 -2.21 16.98
CA THR A 79 -3.27 -3.58 16.71
C THR A 79 -4.59 -3.93 17.38
N GLU A 80 -5.26 -2.94 17.97
CA GLU A 80 -6.53 -3.12 18.70
C GLU A 80 -7.64 -3.72 17.82
N TRP A 81 -7.61 -3.42 16.54
CA TRP A 81 -8.64 -3.81 15.56
C TRP A 81 -8.29 -5.06 14.75
N ILE A 82 -7.27 -5.79 15.17
CA ILE A 82 -6.88 -7.05 14.52
C ILE A 82 -7.78 -8.18 15.03
N LEU A 83 -8.61 -8.73 14.13
CA LEU A 83 -9.41 -9.89 14.41
C LEU A 83 -8.55 -11.15 14.50
N ARG A 84 -8.96 -12.08 15.34
CA ARG A 84 -8.27 -13.37 15.51
C ARG A 84 -9.17 -14.50 15.04
N GLY A 85 -8.58 -15.49 14.36
CA GLY A 85 -9.31 -16.65 13.85
C GLY A 85 -8.92 -17.00 12.41
N GLY A 86 -9.60 -17.99 11.84
CA GLY A 86 -9.26 -18.56 10.54
C GLY A 86 -8.11 -19.58 10.63
N ALA A 87 -7.98 -20.41 9.58
CA ALA A 87 -7.09 -21.58 9.63
C ALA A 87 -5.62 -21.25 9.36
N ARG A 88 -5.33 -20.28 8.49
CA ARG A 88 -3.96 -20.04 8.02
C ARG A 88 -3.69 -18.56 7.70
N MET A 89 -2.43 -18.19 7.77
CA MET A 89 -1.92 -16.96 7.18
C MET A 89 -1.69 -17.18 5.67
N GLY A 90 -1.97 -16.16 4.87
CA GLY A 90 -1.56 -16.16 3.47
C GLY A 90 -0.04 -16.07 3.35
N LEU A 91 0.51 -16.77 2.36
CA LEU A 91 1.94 -16.76 2.06
C LEU A 91 2.18 -16.19 0.66
N TYR A 92 3.37 -15.66 0.46
CA TYR A 92 3.89 -15.45 -0.88
C TYR A 92 5.40 -15.66 -0.93
N PHE A 93 5.85 -16.06 -2.10
CA PHE A 93 7.24 -16.34 -2.36
C PHE A 93 7.78 -15.33 -3.34
N VAL A 94 8.94 -14.76 -3.06
CA VAL A 94 9.61 -13.81 -3.95
C VAL A 94 10.97 -14.35 -4.31
N GLU A 95 11.15 -14.72 -5.56
CA GLU A 95 12.45 -15.00 -6.14
C GLU A 95 13.00 -13.69 -6.70
N PRO A 96 14.11 -13.16 -6.16
CA PRO A 96 14.71 -11.94 -6.65
C PRO A 96 15.11 -12.04 -8.12
N GLY A 97 14.96 -10.94 -8.86
CA GLY A 97 15.49 -10.84 -10.21
C GLY A 97 17.01 -10.71 -10.19
N THR A 98 17.64 -11.21 -11.25
CA THR A 98 19.07 -10.99 -11.54
C THR A 98 19.20 -10.32 -12.91
N ASP A 99 20.42 -10.03 -13.35
CA ASP A 99 20.68 -9.41 -14.66
C ASP A 99 20.08 -10.19 -15.85
N ALA A 100 20.00 -11.53 -15.70
CA ALA A 100 19.49 -12.43 -16.73
C ALA A 100 18.09 -13.00 -16.41
N ARG A 101 17.50 -12.65 -15.28
CA ARG A 101 16.28 -13.28 -14.80
C ARG A 101 15.31 -12.28 -14.17
N ALA A 102 14.08 -12.26 -14.68
CA ALA A 102 13.01 -11.44 -14.07
C ALA A 102 12.68 -11.92 -12.65
N MET A 103 12.28 -10.98 -11.77
CA MET A 103 11.71 -11.30 -10.47
C MET A 103 10.44 -12.14 -10.64
N ARG A 104 10.29 -13.18 -9.82
CA ARG A 104 9.11 -14.04 -9.79
C ARG A 104 8.40 -13.94 -8.45
N VAL A 105 7.08 -13.80 -8.49
CA VAL A 105 6.25 -13.82 -7.29
C VAL A 105 5.22 -14.96 -7.43
N VAL A 106 5.14 -15.78 -6.39
CA VAL A 106 4.15 -16.87 -6.30
C VAL A 106 3.31 -16.66 -5.05
N TYR A 107 2.00 -16.60 -5.20
CA TYR A 107 1.07 -16.44 -4.08
C TYR A 107 0.46 -17.79 -3.67
N ASP A 108 0.45 -18.06 -2.38
CA ASP A 108 -0.30 -19.11 -1.70
C ASP A 108 -1.14 -18.47 -0.59
N ARG A 109 -2.24 -17.80 -0.97
CA ARG A 109 -3.09 -17.02 -0.07
C ARG A 109 -4.57 -17.39 -0.10
N ALA A 110 -4.97 -18.35 -0.93
CA ALA A 110 -6.36 -18.82 -0.97
C ALA A 110 -6.77 -19.40 0.40
N GLY A 111 -7.98 -19.06 0.85
CA GLY A 111 -8.49 -19.53 2.15
C GLY A 111 -7.71 -19.03 3.36
N SER A 112 -6.99 -17.92 3.23
CA SER A 112 -6.35 -17.25 4.37
C SER A 112 -7.39 -16.75 5.39
N ALA A 113 -6.94 -16.49 6.61
CA ALA A 113 -7.77 -15.92 7.66
C ALA A 113 -8.47 -14.64 7.20
N PHE A 114 -7.75 -13.76 6.51
CA PHE A 114 -8.29 -12.51 5.98
C PHE A 114 -9.29 -12.74 4.84
N ALA A 115 -9.01 -13.64 3.90
CA ALA A 115 -9.94 -13.96 2.81
C ALA A 115 -11.29 -14.51 3.31
N GLY A 116 -11.30 -15.13 4.48
CA GLY A 116 -12.50 -15.63 5.16
C GLY A 116 -13.08 -14.68 6.21
N ILE A 117 -12.78 -13.37 6.15
CA ILE A 117 -13.32 -12.38 7.08
C ILE A 117 -14.83 -12.23 6.91
N ASP A 118 -15.56 -12.22 8.02
CA ASP A 118 -16.97 -11.83 8.04
C ASP A 118 -17.04 -10.30 8.20
N PRO A 119 -17.65 -9.56 7.25
CA PRO A 119 -17.77 -8.11 7.34
C PRO A 119 -18.52 -7.65 8.60
N GLN A 120 -19.37 -8.50 9.20
CA GLN A 120 -20.11 -8.18 10.42
C GLN A 120 -19.27 -8.25 11.70
N GLU A 121 -18.08 -8.89 11.65
CA GLU A 121 -17.15 -8.91 12.79
C GLU A 121 -16.47 -7.55 13.03
N ILE A 122 -16.57 -6.58 12.09
CA ILE A 122 -15.90 -5.29 12.20
C ILE A 122 -16.92 -4.17 12.50
N ASP A 123 -16.82 -3.60 13.68
CA ASP A 123 -17.56 -2.38 14.02
C ASP A 123 -16.84 -1.14 13.48
N TRP A 124 -17.10 -0.82 12.21
CA TRP A 124 -16.50 0.34 11.55
C TRP A 124 -16.84 1.67 12.21
N THR A 125 -17.92 1.76 13.00
CA THR A 125 -18.25 2.96 13.77
C THR A 125 -17.21 3.21 14.84
N ARG A 126 -16.82 2.16 15.56
CA ARG A 126 -15.77 2.23 16.58
C ARG A 126 -14.38 2.36 15.96
N VAL A 127 -14.10 1.56 14.93
CA VAL A 127 -12.80 1.56 14.23
C VAL A 127 -12.47 2.95 13.69
N LEU A 128 -13.42 3.64 13.06
CA LEU A 128 -13.19 4.94 12.42
C LEU A 128 -13.48 6.15 13.35
N ALA A 129 -13.90 5.92 14.58
CA ALA A 129 -14.12 7.01 15.53
C ALA A 129 -12.81 7.78 15.79
N GLY A 130 -12.80 9.07 15.43
CA GLY A 130 -11.61 9.94 15.55
C GLY A 130 -10.47 9.63 14.57
N ALA A 131 -10.72 8.82 13.54
CA ALA A 131 -9.78 8.65 12.44
C ALA A 131 -9.72 9.92 11.60
N GLY A 132 -8.50 10.31 11.19
CA GLY A 132 -8.27 11.41 10.26
C GLY A 132 -8.11 10.95 8.80
N TRP A 133 -7.97 9.63 8.58
CA TRP A 133 -7.80 9.05 7.26
C TRP A 133 -8.12 7.54 7.25
N PHE A 134 -8.67 7.05 6.14
CA PHE A 134 -8.83 5.62 5.86
C PHE A 134 -8.09 5.25 4.57
N HIS A 135 -7.36 4.13 4.57
CA HIS A 135 -6.62 3.65 3.41
C HIS A 135 -6.83 2.16 3.18
N SER A 136 -7.04 1.77 1.92
CA SER A 136 -7.01 0.38 1.46
C SER A 136 -6.55 0.30 0.00
N THR A 137 -6.46 -0.93 -0.52
CA THR A 137 -6.00 -1.14 -1.89
C THR A 137 -6.99 -1.97 -2.72
N GLY A 138 -6.79 -1.97 -4.04
CA GLY A 138 -7.51 -2.84 -4.97
C GLY A 138 -7.17 -4.34 -4.82
N ILE A 139 -6.24 -4.71 -3.94
CA ILE A 139 -6.01 -6.12 -3.58
C ILE A 139 -7.16 -6.66 -2.76
N THR A 140 -7.63 -5.91 -1.77
CA THR A 140 -8.64 -6.34 -0.80
C THR A 140 -9.92 -6.87 -1.47
N PRO A 141 -10.56 -6.18 -2.44
CA PRO A 141 -11.77 -6.70 -3.10
C PRO A 141 -11.51 -7.93 -3.99
N ALA A 142 -10.25 -8.18 -4.39
CA ALA A 142 -9.91 -9.36 -5.18
C ALA A 142 -9.88 -10.66 -4.37
N LEU A 143 -9.83 -10.57 -3.03
CA LEU A 143 -9.63 -11.72 -2.14
C LEU A 143 -10.92 -12.48 -1.80
N GLY A 144 -12.09 -11.92 -2.11
CA GLY A 144 -13.39 -12.55 -1.89
C GLY A 144 -14.48 -11.57 -1.50
N ASP A 145 -15.70 -12.09 -1.36
CA ASP A 145 -16.87 -11.27 -1.07
C ASP A 145 -16.82 -10.66 0.35
N GLY A 146 -16.33 -11.39 1.35
CA GLY A 146 -16.18 -10.88 2.71
C GLY A 146 -15.27 -9.64 2.78
N PRO A 147 -14.01 -9.70 2.29
CA PRO A 147 -13.14 -8.54 2.20
C PRO A 147 -13.72 -7.38 1.39
N LEU A 148 -14.40 -7.66 0.26
CA LEU A 148 -15.05 -6.63 -0.54
C LEU A 148 -16.16 -5.92 0.23
N GLN A 149 -17.05 -6.68 0.88
CA GLN A 149 -18.16 -6.11 1.66
C GLN A 149 -17.64 -5.33 2.88
N ALA A 150 -16.61 -5.84 3.55
CA ALA A 150 -15.98 -5.14 4.67
C ALA A 150 -15.36 -3.81 4.22
N LEU A 151 -14.67 -3.79 3.06
CA LEU A 151 -14.11 -2.57 2.49
C LEU A 151 -15.19 -1.56 2.11
N ALA A 152 -16.25 -2.00 1.45
CA ALA A 152 -17.38 -1.13 1.08
C ALA A 152 -18.05 -0.52 2.31
N ALA A 153 -18.24 -1.30 3.37
CA ALA A 153 -18.77 -0.82 4.64
C ALA A 153 -17.84 0.20 5.32
N ALA A 154 -16.52 -0.04 5.29
CA ALA A 154 -15.52 0.90 5.80
C ALA A 154 -15.58 2.25 5.10
N ILE A 155 -15.59 2.25 3.76
CA ILE A 155 -15.64 3.46 2.94
C ILE A 155 -16.94 4.24 3.21
N SER A 156 -18.10 3.55 3.19
CA SER A 156 -19.39 4.18 3.49
C SER A 156 -19.41 4.82 4.89
N ARG A 157 -18.81 4.14 5.87
CA ARG A 157 -18.71 4.68 7.23
C ARG A 157 -17.73 5.83 7.35
N ALA A 158 -16.61 5.78 6.61
CA ALA A 158 -15.65 6.87 6.53
C ALA A 158 -16.30 8.15 6.01
N HIS A 159 -17.03 8.06 4.90
CA HIS A 159 -17.77 9.21 4.33
C HIS A 159 -18.80 9.78 5.32
N THR A 160 -19.59 8.92 5.96
CA THR A 160 -20.56 9.38 6.97
C THR A 160 -19.89 10.11 8.13
N GLY A 161 -18.63 9.73 8.44
CA GLY A 161 -17.83 10.36 9.49
C GLY A 161 -16.97 11.55 9.02
N GLY A 162 -17.00 11.89 7.73
CA GLY A 162 -16.14 12.93 7.15
C GLY A 162 -14.64 12.54 7.13
N VAL A 163 -14.35 11.24 7.15
CA VAL A 163 -12.98 10.71 7.12
C VAL A 163 -12.54 10.54 5.66
N PRO A 164 -11.47 11.23 5.21
CA PRO A 164 -10.95 11.07 3.87
C PRO A 164 -10.52 9.63 3.57
N VAL A 165 -10.77 9.19 2.33
CA VAL A 165 -10.48 7.84 1.84
C VAL A 165 -9.41 7.88 0.76
N SER A 166 -8.38 7.05 0.88
CA SER A 166 -7.45 6.77 -0.22
C SER A 166 -7.52 5.32 -0.68
N LEU A 167 -7.49 5.12 -1.99
CA LEU A 167 -7.45 3.82 -2.63
C LEU A 167 -6.20 3.73 -3.52
N ASP A 168 -5.30 2.78 -3.24
CA ASP A 168 -4.25 2.40 -4.18
C ASP A 168 -4.76 1.25 -5.06
N LEU A 169 -4.77 1.43 -6.37
CA LEU A 169 -5.18 0.40 -7.32
C LEU A 169 -4.38 -0.90 -7.16
N ASN A 170 -3.11 -0.80 -6.89
CA ASN A 170 -2.20 -1.88 -6.46
C ASN A 170 -2.41 -3.21 -7.23
N TYR A 171 -2.50 -3.14 -8.56
CA TYR A 171 -2.82 -4.25 -9.44
C TYR A 171 -1.89 -5.45 -9.24
N ARG A 172 -2.48 -6.63 -9.16
CA ARG A 172 -1.79 -7.91 -9.09
C ARG A 172 -2.44 -8.88 -10.08
N GLU A 173 -1.84 -9.04 -11.25
CA GLU A 173 -2.36 -9.90 -12.34
C GLU A 173 -2.84 -11.26 -11.84
N ALA A 174 -2.06 -11.90 -10.96
CA ALA A 174 -2.37 -13.22 -10.44
C ALA A 174 -3.70 -13.31 -9.66
N LEU A 175 -4.16 -12.20 -9.04
CA LEU A 175 -5.43 -12.13 -8.32
C LEU A 175 -6.63 -11.92 -9.24
N TRP A 176 -6.40 -11.33 -10.41
CA TRP A 176 -7.45 -10.97 -11.34
C TRP A 176 -7.58 -11.91 -12.55
N ARG A 177 -6.79 -13.00 -12.61
CA ARG A 177 -6.81 -13.95 -13.72
C ARG A 177 -8.24 -14.43 -14.01
N GLY A 178 -8.69 -14.20 -15.25
CA GLY A 178 -10.02 -14.61 -15.71
C GLY A 178 -11.19 -13.78 -15.17
N ARG A 179 -10.92 -12.68 -14.44
CA ARG A 179 -11.94 -11.76 -13.93
C ARG A 179 -11.67 -10.34 -14.39
N ASP A 180 -12.71 -9.65 -14.84
CA ASP A 180 -12.65 -8.20 -15.07
C ASP A 180 -12.66 -7.47 -13.72
N PRO A 181 -11.65 -6.67 -13.39
CA PRO A 181 -11.62 -5.92 -12.13
C PRO A 181 -12.58 -4.73 -12.09
N ARG A 182 -12.93 -4.18 -13.26
CA ARG A 182 -13.68 -2.92 -13.37
C ARG A 182 -15.00 -2.88 -12.58
N PRO A 183 -15.86 -3.92 -12.63
CA PRO A 183 -17.12 -3.90 -11.88
C PRO A 183 -16.97 -3.77 -10.38
N LEU A 184 -15.80 -4.18 -9.83
CA LEU A 184 -15.49 -4.09 -8.39
C LEU A 184 -14.71 -2.82 -8.05
N ILE A 185 -13.81 -2.39 -8.93
CA ILE A 185 -12.88 -1.29 -8.63
C ILE A 185 -13.48 0.08 -8.97
N GLU A 186 -14.23 0.23 -10.06
CA GLU A 186 -14.81 1.53 -10.42
C GLU A 186 -15.74 2.11 -9.34
N PRO A 187 -16.63 1.33 -8.69
CA PRO A 187 -17.41 1.85 -7.57
C PRO A 187 -16.55 2.35 -6.42
N LEU A 188 -15.50 1.61 -6.05
CA LEU A 188 -14.59 1.99 -4.98
C LEU A 188 -13.76 3.23 -5.33
N ALA A 189 -13.34 3.35 -6.61
CA ALA A 189 -12.59 4.51 -7.08
C ALA A 189 -13.45 5.80 -7.06
N ARG A 190 -14.77 5.71 -7.26
CA ARG A 190 -15.70 6.85 -7.14
C ARG A 190 -15.87 7.35 -5.72
N GLU A 191 -15.63 6.49 -4.77
CA GLU A 191 -15.72 6.78 -3.35
C GLU A 191 -14.36 7.19 -2.74
N ALA A 192 -13.28 7.21 -3.53
CA ALA A 192 -11.96 7.61 -3.05
C ALA A 192 -11.74 9.11 -3.21
N ASP A 193 -11.35 9.80 -2.12
CA ASP A 193 -10.86 11.18 -2.19
C ASP A 193 -9.50 11.27 -2.88
N VAL A 194 -8.65 10.26 -2.63
CA VAL A 194 -7.31 10.16 -3.23
C VAL A 194 -7.15 8.80 -3.90
N LEU A 195 -6.94 8.81 -5.22
CA LEU A 195 -6.65 7.61 -5.99
C LEU A 195 -5.13 7.53 -6.27
N ILE A 196 -4.55 6.37 -5.98
CA ILE A 196 -3.13 6.09 -6.19
C ILE A 196 -2.99 4.91 -7.14
N GLY A 197 -1.96 4.92 -7.99
CA GLY A 197 -1.66 3.78 -8.86
C GLY A 197 -0.44 4.03 -9.73
N ASN A 198 -0.22 3.12 -10.67
CA ASN A 198 0.73 3.29 -11.75
C ASN A 198 0.03 3.08 -13.10
N ARG A 199 0.74 3.31 -14.22
CA ARG A 199 0.15 3.17 -15.57
C ARG A 199 -0.48 1.80 -15.81
N GLU A 200 0.21 0.73 -15.42
CA GLU A 200 -0.26 -0.64 -15.58
C GLU A 200 -1.55 -0.89 -14.81
N ALA A 201 -1.58 -0.47 -13.54
CA ALA A 201 -2.75 -0.63 -12.68
C ALA A 201 -3.97 0.14 -13.22
N VAL A 202 -3.78 1.37 -13.68
CA VAL A 202 -4.85 2.17 -14.28
C VAL A 202 -5.41 1.48 -15.52
N GLY A 203 -4.56 1.05 -16.45
CA GLY A 203 -4.99 0.34 -17.66
C GLY A 203 -5.72 -0.97 -17.36
N ALA A 204 -5.15 -1.79 -16.47
CA ALA A 204 -5.70 -3.10 -16.14
C ALA A 204 -6.99 -3.04 -15.32
N MET A 205 -7.10 -2.12 -14.36
CA MET A 205 -8.20 -2.08 -13.40
C MET A 205 -9.33 -1.12 -13.77
N LEU A 206 -9.04 -0.10 -14.57
CA LEU A 206 -10.04 0.91 -14.96
C LEU A 206 -10.28 0.96 -16.48
N GLY A 207 -9.45 0.27 -17.27
CA GLY A 207 -9.62 0.18 -18.73
C GLY A 207 -9.42 1.51 -19.46
N VAL A 208 -8.64 2.44 -18.88
CA VAL A 208 -8.42 3.78 -19.44
C VAL A 208 -6.93 4.12 -19.46
N GLU A 209 -6.59 5.17 -20.20
CA GLU A 209 -5.25 5.73 -20.18
C GLU A 209 -4.94 6.38 -18.82
N ALA A 210 -3.68 6.27 -18.38
CA ALA A 210 -3.22 6.80 -17.11
C ALA A 210 -2.98 8.31 -17.19
N SER A 211 -4.06 9.08 -17.14
CA SER A 211 -4.06 10.53 -16.98
C SER A 211 -4.63 10.89 -15.62
N ALA A 212 -3.82 11.49 -14.76
CA ALA A 212 -4.24 11.84 -13.40
C ALA A 212 -5.41 12.83 -13.39
N GLU A 213 -5.40 13.80 -14.30
CA GLU A 213 -6.51 14.75 -14.47
C GLU A 213 -7.79 14.06 -14.95
N ALA A 214 -7.70 13.21 -16.00
CA ALA A 214 -8.85 12.51 -16.53
C ALA A 214 -9.48 11.56 -15.50
N LEU A 215 -8.65 10.90 -14.69
CA LEU A 215 -9.10 10.03 -13.60
C LEU A 215 -9.79 10.83 -12.49
N ALA A 216 -9.22 11.98 -12.08
CA ALA A 216 -9.83 12.85 -11.09
C ALA A 216 -11.22 13.32 -11.55
N ASN A 217 -11.34 13.76 -12.80
CA ASN A 217 -12.61 14.19 -13.38
C ASN A 217 -13.63 13.05 -13.52
N ARG A 218 -13.17 11.83 -13.90
CA ARG A 218 -14.05 10.66 -14.09
C ARG A 218 -14.61 10.13 -12.78
N PHE A 219 -13.78 10.07 -11.74
CA PHE A 219 -14.12 9.44 -10.46
C PHE A 219 -14.46 10.46 -9.36
N GLY A 220 -14.26 11.76 -9.59
CA GLY A 220 -14.54 12.79 -8.59
C GLY A 220 -13.49 12.90 -7.48
N CYS A 221 -12.29 12.35 -7.70
CA CYS A 221 -11.23 12.37 -6.71
C CYS A 221 -10.69 13.78 -6.49
N ARG A 222 -10.43 14.13 -5.24
CA ARG A 222 -9.75 15.38 -4.85
C ARG A 222 -8.30 15.42 -5.35
N ALA A 223 -7.63 14.26 -5.34
CA ALA A 223 -6.28 14.12 -5.87
C ALA A 223 -6.08 12.74 -6.51
N VAL A 224 -5.25 12.69 -7.56
CA VAL A 224 -4.83 11.44 -8.20
C VAL A 224 -3.32 11.43 -8.35
N ALA A 225 -2.67 10.40 -7.80
CA ALA A 225 -1.23 10.20 -7.90
C ALA A 225 -0.90 8.99 -8.77
N ILE A 226 -0.02 9.16 -9.76
CA ILE A 226 0.45 8.09 -10.64
C ILE A 226 1.95 7.97 -10.49
N THR A 227 2.39 6.83 -9.93
CA THR A 227 3.82 6.51 -9.80
C THR A 227 4.40 6.03 -11.12
N GLU A 228 5.63 6.41 -11.38
CA GLU A 228 6.38 6.05 -12.58
C GLU A 228 7.69 5.39 -12.20
N ARG A 229 8.00 4.27 -12.84
CA ARG A 229 9.24 3.54 -12.65
C ARG A 229 9.85 3.20 -13.99
N GLU A 230 11.08 3.63 -14.18
CA GLU A 230 11.92 3.28 -15.34
C GLU A 230 13.05 2.36 -14.87
N ILE A 231 13.27 1.24 -15.59
CA ILE A 231 14.36 0.31 -15.31
C ILE A 231 15.55 0.77 -16.13
N LEU A 232 16.58 1.28 -15.46
CA LEU A 232 17.85 1.73 -16.09
C LEU A 232 18.87 0.59 -16.15
N GLY A 233 18.78 -0.34 -15.23
CA GLY A 233 19.64 -1.49 -15.11
C GLY A 233 19.05 -2.54 -14.17
N PRO A 234 19.73 -3.66 -13.96
CA PRO A 234 19.20 -4.77 -13.17
C PRO A 234 18.82 -4.38 -11.73
N ARG A 235 19.62 -3.51 -11.14
CA ARG A 235 19.42 -2.97 -9.78
C ARG A 235 19.34 -1.44 -9.75
N GLU A 236 19.24 -0.78 -10.90
CA GLU A 236 19.15 0.66 -10.99
C GLU A 236 17.83 1.07 -11.60
N HIS A 237 17.02 1.77 -10.83
CA HIS A 237 15.72 2.26 -11.27
C HIS A 237 15.62 3.76 -11.08
N ALA A 238 14.93 4.43 -12.01
CA ALA A 238 14.43 5.76 -11.78
C ALA A 238 13.00 5.68 -11.25
N TRP A 239 12.72 6.49 -10.25
CA TRP A 239 11.46 6.55 -9.53
C TRP A 239 10.97 8.00 -9.49
N SER A 240 9.75 8.23 -9.95
CA SER A 240 9.07 9.53 -9.97
C SER A 240 7.56 9.33 -9.88
N ALA A 241 6.81 10.41 -9.79
CA ALA A 241 5.36 10.39 -9.85
C ALA A 241 4.79 11.71 -10.37
N VAL A 242 3.53 11.67 -10.79
CA VAL A 242 2.72 12.86 -11.02
C VAL A 242 1.58 12.90 -10.01
N LEU A 243 1.14 14.10 -9.65
CA LEU A 243 -0.02 14.35 -8.79
C LEU A 243 -0.90 15.41 -9.44
N TYR A 244 -2.15 15.10 -9.67
CA TYR A 244 -3.17 16.09 -10.01
C TYR A 244 -3.96 16.46 -8.77
N ASP A 245 -4.07 17.75 -8.49
CA ASP A 245 -4.88 18.32 -7.41
C ASP A 245 -6.11 19.01 -8.03
N ALA A 246 -7.28 18.43 -7.80
CA ALA A 246 -8.53 18.93 -8.38
C ALA A 246 -8.96 20.28 -7.81
N SER A 247 -8.53 20.65 -6.60
CA SER A 247 -8.88 21.94 -5.98
C SER A 247 -8.18 23.12 -6.66
N THR A 248 -6.93 22.92 -7.06
CA THR A 248 -6.11 23.89 -7.78
C THR A 248 -6.13 23.70 -9.28
N ARG A 249 -6.58 22.53 -9.76
CA ARG A 249 -6.52 22.07 -11.17
C ARG A 249 -5.10 22.05 -11.72
N VAL A 250 -4.12 21.72 -10.89
CA VAL A 250 -2.71 21.69 -11.27
C VAL A 250 -2.22 20.24 -11.32
N LEU A 251 -1.57 19.89 -12.42
CA LEU A 251 -0.79 18.67 -12.55
C LEU A 251 0.66 18.97 -12.17
N MET A 252 1.17 18.28 -11.19
CA MET A 252 2.52 18.41 -10.67
C MET A 252 3.35 17.17 -11.02
N HIS A 253 4.61 17.38 -11.32
CA HIS A 253 5.60 16.34 -11.55
C HIS A 253 6.63 16.37 -10.44
N SER A 254 6.95 15.22 -9.87
CA SER A 254 8.06 15.12 -8.91
C SER A 254 9.39 15.14 -9.61
N ARG A 255 10.44 15.32 -8.83
CA ARG A 255 11.79 14.96 -9.24
C ARG A 255 11.90 13.46 -9.50
N ARG A 256 12.92 13.11 -10.28
CA ARG A 256 13.26 11.75 -10.64
C ARG A 256 14.43 11.29 -9.77
N HIS A 257 14.22 10.30 -8.92
CA HIS A 257 15.25 9.69 -8.09
C HIS A 257 15.83 8.46 -8.77
N VAL A 258 17.14 8.41 -8.96
CA VAL A 258 17.84 7.19 -9.39
C VAL A 258 18.24 6.40 -8.14
N VAL A 259 17.77 5.18 -8.03
CA VAL A 259 17.91 4.35 -6.81
C VAL A 259 18.57 3.03 -7.14
N GLN A 260 19.56 2.64 -6.35
CA GLN A 260 20.06 1.26 -6.32
C GLN A 260 19.09 0.38 -5.56
N VAL A 261 18.37 -0.45 -6.28
CA VAL A 261 17.28 -1.26 -5.73
C VAL A 261 17.82 -2.49 -5.02
N VAL A 262 17.56 -2.58 -3.74
CA VAL A 262 17.79 -3.78 -2.91
C VAL A 262 16.56 -4.67 -2.91
N ASP A 263 15.38 -4.08 -2.74
CA ASP A 263 14.12 -4.81 -2.77
C ASP A 263 12.99 -3.93 -3.34
N ARG A 264 12.27 -4.47 -4.31
CA ARG A 264 11.17 -3.72 -5.00
C ARG A 264 9.87 -3.68 -4.20
N VAL A 265 9.68 -4.63 -3.28
CA VAL A 265 8.43 -4.76 -2.53
C VAL A 265 8.30 -3.60 -1.56
N GLY A 266 7.11 -3.01 -1.45
CA GLY A 266 6.81 -1.95 -0.51
C GLY A 266 7.16 -0.51 -0.94
N GLY A 267 7.78 -0.32 -2.12
CA GLY A 267 8.09 1.04 -2.62
C GLY A 267 6.84 1.88 -2.91
N GLY A 268 5.83 1.28 -3.55
CA GLY A 268 4.52 1.92 -3.78
C GLY A 268 3.78 2.19 -2.48
N ASP A 269 3.82 1.23 -1.54
CA ASP A 269 3.17 1.36 -0.25
C ASP A 269 3.81 2.49 0.59
N SER A 270 5.14 2.62 0.55
CA SER A 270 5.86 3.73 1.20
C SER A 270 5.59 5.08 0.54
N PHE A 271 5.41 5.11 -0.79
CA PHE A 271 4.91 6.29 -1.49
C PHE A 271 3.52 6.68 -1.00
N ALA A 272 2.59 5.73 -0.93
CA ALA A 272 1.23 5.97 -0.43
C ALA A 272 1.25 6.49 1.02
N ALA A 273 2.07 5.90 1.89
CA ALA A 273 2.24 6.36 3.26
C ALA A 273 2.78 7.79 3.33
N GLY A 274 3.80 8.10 2.53
CA GLY A 274 4.38 9.45 2.45
C GLY A 274 3.36 10.49 1.97
N LEU A 275 2.56 10.14 0.94
CA LEU A 275 1.52 11.02 0.42
C LEU A 275 0.43 11.26 1.47
N ILE A 276 -0.08 10.21 2.12
CA ILE A 276 -1.08 10.30 3.18
C ILE A 276 -0.55 11.16 4.34
N ALA A 277 0.68 10.90 4.82
CA ALA A 277 1.28 11.65 5.91
C ALA A 277 1.40 13.15 5.60
N ALA A 278 1.82 13.50 4.38
CA ALA A 278 1.97 14.86 3.95
C ALA A 278 0.63 15.59 3.79
N LEU A 279 -0.38 14.94 3.17
CA LEU A 279 -1.73 15.48 3.00
C LEU A 279 -2.46 15.64 4.33
N LEU A 280 -2.30 14.68 5.25
CA LEU A 280 -2.84 14.75 6.61
C LEU A 280 -2.19 15.88 7.42
N GLY A 281 -0.93 16.18 7.15
CA GLY A 281 -0.20 17.32 7.69
C GLY A 281 -0.46 18.64 6.97
N GLU A 282 -1.44 18.71 6.08
CA GLU A 282 -1.85 19.91 5.31
C GLU A 282 -0.69 20.53 4.51
N GLN A 283 0.27 19.71 4.07
CA GLN A 283 1.33 20.20 3.18
C GLN A 283 0.77 20.57 1.81
N ALA A 284 1.37 21.55 1.15
CA ALA A 284 1.05 21.87 -0.23
C ALA A 284 1.29 20.66 -1.13
N SER A 285 0.41 20.43 -2.12
CA SER A 285 0.40 19.23 -2.95
C SER A 285 1.74 18.92 -3.64
N ALA A 286 2.48 19.97 -4.06
CA ALA A 286 3.82 19.79 -4.62
C ALA A 286 4.84 19.26 -3.59
N ALA A 287 4.81 19.77 -2.36
CA ALA A 287 5.68 19.27 -1.29
C ALA A 287 5.28 17.86 -0.84
N ALA A 288 3.97 17.57 -0.82
CA ALA A 288 3.46 16.24 -0.52
C ALA A 288 3.92 15.21 -1.56
N LEU A 289 3.92 15.56 -2.84
CA LEU A 289 4.40 14.71 -3.92
C LEU A 289 5.90 14.39 -3.77
N GLU A 290 6.75 15.41 -3.54
CA GLU A 290 8.19 15.22 -3.34
C GLU A 290 8.47 14.34 -2.11
N PHE A 291 7.76 14.58 -1.01
CA PHE A 291 7.87 13.76 0.20
C PHE A 291 7.49 12.29 -0.05
N ALA A 292 6.40 12.06 -0.77
CA ALA A 292 5.93 10.71 -1.11
C ALA A 292 6.92 9.96 -2.00
N VAL A 293 7.44 10.62 -3.04
CA VAL A 293 8.42 9.99 -3.94
C VAL A 293 9.72 9.66 -3.21
N ALA A 294 10.20 10.54 -2.35
CA ALA A 294 11.39 10.29 -1.54
C ALA A 294 11.19 9.13 -0.56
N ALA A 295 10.02 9.03 0.08
CA ALA A 295 9.69 7.89 0.95
C ALA A 295 9.70 6.55 0.18
N GLY A 296 9.12 6.50 -1.02
CA GLY A 296 9.17 5.34 -1.91
C GLY A 296 10.58 4.98 -2.34
N ALA A 297 11.38 5.98 -2.73
CA ALA A 297 12.78 5.80 -3.12
C ALA A 297 13.62 5.19 -2.00
N LEU A 298 13.51 5.70 -0.78
CA LEU A 298 14.23 5.17 0.40
C LEU A 298 13.86 3.72 0.68
N LYS A 299 12.59 3.32 0.49
CA LYS A 299 12.19 1.92 0.68
C LYS A 299 12.84 0.98 -0.34
N LEU A 300 12.98 1.38 -1.58
CA LEU A 300 13.61 0.55 -2.61
C LEU A 300 15.06 0.17 -2.28
N ALA A 301 15.75 0.96 -1.46
CA ALA A 301 17.14 0.78 -1.07
C ALA A 301 17.34 -0.15 0.17
N VAL A 302 16.28 -0.73 0.72
CA VAL A 302 16.35 -1.61 1.90
C VAL A 302 15.63 -2.93 1.66
N PRO A 303 16.07 -4.04 2.32
CA PRO A 303 15.43 -5.35 2.17
C PRO A 303 14.09 -5.44 2.91
N GLY A 304 13.28 -6.42 2.51
CA GLY A 304 11.98 -6.72 3.12
C GLY A 304 10.88 -5.81 2.61
N ASP A 305 9.70 -5.86 3.20
CA ASP A 305 8.49 -5.20 2.73
C ASP A 305 8.28 -3.82 3.37
N PHE A 306 8.72 -3.64 4.60
CA PHE A 306 8.47 -2.45 5.38
C PHE A 306 9.41 -1.29 5.06
N GLY A 307 8.82 -0.12 4.82
CA GLY A 307 9.54 1.15 4.79
C GLY A 307 9.73 1.69 6.21
N ARG A 308 11.00 1.89 6.61
CA ARG A 308 11.34 2.37 7.96
C ARG A 308 12.04 3.73 7.95
N ALA A 309 11.93 4.46 6.84
CA ALA A 309 12.47 5.81 6.76
C ALA A 309 11.70 6.76 7.70
N THR A 310 12.43 7.53 8.47
CA THR A 310 11.84 8.58 9.32
C THR A 310 11.51 9.82 8.49
N THR A 311 10.68 10.70 9.03
CA THR A 311 10.41 12.02 8.44
C THR A 311 11.71 12.80 8.17
N ALA A 312 12.70 12.68 9.07
CA ALA A 312 14.00 13.34 8.89
C ALA A 312 14.79 12.76 7.70
N ASP A 313 14.76 11.44 7.50
CA ASP A 313 15.41 10.79 6.36
C ASP A 313 14.78 11.22 5.03
N VAL A 314 13.45 11.23 4.97
CA VAL A 314 12.71 11.68 3.79
C VAL A 314 13.02 13.12 3.46
N GLN A 315 12.95 14.02 4.46
CA GLN A 315 13.25 15.44 4.27
C GLN A 315 14.71 15.68 3.87
N ARG A 316 15.66 14.87 4.36
CA ARG A 316 17.05 14.93 3.93
C ARG A 316 17.16 14.63 2.44
N LEU A 317 16.57 13.53 1.97
CA LEU A 317 16.60 13.16 0.55
C LEU A 317 15.95 14.23 -0.34
N VAL A 318 14.82 14.80 0.10
CA VAL A 318 14.17 15.92 -0.62
C VAL A 318 15.11 17.13 -0.77
N ARG A 319 15.90 17.46 0.26
CA ARG A 319 16.87 18.58 0.21
C ARG A 319 18.10 18.29 -0.63
N GLU A 320 18.65 17.08 -0.55
CA GLU A 320 19.88 16.69 -1.27
C GLU A 320 19.71 16.67 -2.78
N CYS A 321 18.50 16.52 -3.25
CA CYS A 321 18.16 16.58 -4.67
C CYS A 321 17.79 18.00 -5.16
N THR A 322 17.94 19.01 -4.30
CA THR A 322 17.72 20.44 -4.65
C THR A 322 18.99 21.05 -5.18
#